data_1a1c78833ac8b6a374e4d25dbeb52f5c
#
_entry.id   1a1c78833ac8b6a374e4d25dbeb52f5c
#
_cell.length_a   1.000
_cell.length_b   1.000
_cell.length_c   1.000
_cell.angle_alpha   90.00
_cell.angle_beta   90.00
_cell.angle_gamma   90.00
#
_symmetry.space_group_name_H-M   'P 1'
#
loop_
_entity.id
_entity.type
_entity.pdbx_description
1 polymer ?
#
loop_
_entity_poly.entity_id
_entity_poly.type
_entity_poly.pdbx_seq_one_letter_code
_entity_poly.pdbx_strand_id
1 'polypeptide(L)'
;MSSNIEEIASIMGATRVGTTPAHVDWILTDSRSLCFPEETLFFALKTKRNDGHKYIYDLYTRGVRNFVVSDLPEKASEYKDANFLVLDRPLKGLQKLATHHREQFLVPVVGITGS
;
A
#
# COMPACT_ATOMS: atom_id res chain seq x y z
N MET A 1 -10.44 12.05 1.03
CA MET A 1 -11.32 11.42 0.07
C MET A 1 -10.93 9.98 -0.17
N SER A 2 -11.91 9.11 -0.19
CA SER A 2 -11.69 7.69 -0.30
C SER A 2 -11.58 7.25 -1.76
N SER A 3 -10.67 6.33 -2.05
CA SER A 3 -10.53 5.75 -3.38
C SER A 3 -10.66 4.25 -3.33
N ASN A 4 -11.31 3.70 -4.35
CA ASN A 4 -11.52 2.27 -4.49
C ASN A 4 -10.17 1.58 -4.82
N ILE A 5 -9.93 0.41 -4.24
CA ILE A 5 -8.68 -0.31 -4.46
C ILE A 5 -8.46 -0.70 -5.94
N GLU A 6 -9.53 -0.98 -6.66
CA GLU A 6 -9.41 -1.30 -8.10
C GLU A 6 -8.94 -0.09 -8.90
N GLU A 7 -9.47 1.07 -8.58
CA GLU A 7 -9.07 2.31 -9.22
C GLU A 7 -7.61 2.62 -8.95
N ILE A 8 -7.19 2.43 -7.69
CA ILE A 8 -5.80 2.64 -7.29
C ILE A 8 -4.86 1.72 -8.07
N ALA A 9 -5.21 0.43 -8.17
CA ALA A 9 -4.41 -0.52 -8.93
C ALA A 9 -4.28 -0.09 -10.39
N SER A 10 -5.36 0.39 -10.98
CA SER A 10 -5.36 0.86 -12.37
C SER A 10 -4.46 2.07 -12.55
N ILE A 11 -4.52 3.04 -11.64
CA ILE A 11 -3.70 4.25 -11.70
C ILE A 11 -2.21 3.88 -11.66
N MET A 12 -1.84 2.94 -10.80
CA MET A 12 -0.45 2.53 -10.65
C MET A 12 0.02 1.54 -11.72
N GLY A 13 -0.89 0.94 -12.46
CA GLY A 13 -0.54 -0.14 -13.37
C GLY A 13 -0.15 -1.41 -12.65
N ALA A 14 -0.69 -1.62 -11.46
CA ALA A 14 -0.39 -2.79 -10.65
C ALA A 14 -1.32 -3.95 -10.95
N THR A 15 -0.83 -5.18 -10.73
CA THR A 15 -1.65 -6.38 -10.81
C THR A 15 -2.28 -6.63 -9.45
N ARG A 16 -3.60 -6.66 -9.41
CA ARG A 16 -4.30 -6.92 -8.15
C ARG A 16 -4.43 -8.40 -7.88
N VAL A 17 -4.00 -8.82 -6.70
CA VAL A 17 -4.22 -10.17 -6.18
C VAL A 17 -5.15 -10.04 -4.98
N GLY A 18 -6.33 -10.60 -5.09
CA GLY A 18 -7.36 -10.49 -4.07
C GLY A 18 -8.66 -9.95 -4.66
N THR A 19 -9.76 -10.21 -3.99
CA THR A 19 -11.09 -9.82 -4.50
C THR A 19 -11.90 -9.02 -3.47
N THR A 20 -11.30 -8.71 -2.33
CA THR A 20 -12.01 -8.00 -1.26
C THR A 20 -12.20 -6.53 -1.63
N PRO A 21 -13.42 -6.01 -1.62
CA PRO A 21 -13.65 -4.60 -1.83
C PRO A 21 -12.99 -3.77 -0.73
N ALA A 22 -12.38 -2.67 -1.11
CA ALA A 22 -11.73 -1.80 -0.14
C ALA A 22 -11.70 -0.36 -0.63
N HIS A 23 -11.72 0.55 0.32
CA HIS A 23 -11.51 1.98 0.10
C HIS A 23 -10.28 2.41 0.86
N VAL A 24 -9.46 3.23 0.24
CA VAL A 24 -8.20 3.69 0.82
C VAL A 24 -8.25 5.19 1.03
N ASP A 25 -8.07 5.61 2.27
CA ASP A 25 -7.98 7.02 2.65
C ASP A 25 -6.56 7.41 3.05
N TRP A 26 -5.74 6.44 3.41
CA TRP A 26 -4.40 6.69 3.94
C TRP A 26 -3.35 5.90 3.17
N ILE A 27 -2.20 6.52 2.95
CA ILE A 27 -1.03 5.87 2.35
C ILE A 27 0.03 5.76 3.43
N LEU A 28 0.56 4.56 3.61
CA LEU A 28 1.54 4.27 4.65
C LEU A 28 2.81 3.71 4.03
N THR A 29 3.94 4.27 4.40
CA THR A 29 5.26 3.76 4.00
C THR A 29 6.10 3.36 5.21
N ASP A 30 5.69 3.76 6.40
CA ASP A 30 6.38 3.45 7.64
C ASP A 30 5.39 2.79 8.60
N SER A 31 5.66 1.53 8.97
CA SER A 31 4.78 0.76 9.84
C SER A 31 4.52 1.43 11.19
N ARG A 32 5.41 2.32 11.62
CA ARG A 32 5.26 3.01 12.90
C ARG A 32 4.21 4.11 12.89
N SER A 33 3.80 4.54 11.70
CA SER A 33 2.87 5.65 11.56
C SER A 33 1.42 5.19 11.34
N LEU A 34 1.14 3.93 11.55
CA LEU A 34 -0.19 3.38 11.32
C LEU A 34 -1.24 3.98 12.26
N CYS A 35 -2.32 4.50 11.67
CA CYS A 35 -3.44 5.10 12.41
C CYS A 35 -4.78 4.40 12.14
N PHE A 36 -5.11 4.21 10.88
CA PHE A 36 -6.40 3.64 10.47
C PHE A 36 -6.17 2.42 9.59
N PRO A 37 -5.91 1.25 10.20
CA PRO A 37 -5.47 0.07 9.43
C PRO A 37 -6.43 -0.34 8.31
N GLU A 38 -7.72 -0.28 8.56
CA GLU A 38 -8.71 -0.74 7.57
C GLU A 38 -8.77 0.14 6.33
N GLU A 39 -8.34 1.39 6.45
CA GLU A 39 -8.39 2.38 5.37
C GLU A 39 -7.01 2.69 4.80
N THR A 40 -6.02 1.90 5.19
CA THR A 40 -4.62 2.14 4.86
C THR A 40 -4.14 1.23 3.72
N LEU A 41 -3.42 1.82 2.79
CA LEU A 41 -2.67 1.09 1.78
C LEU A 41 -1.19 1.22 2.13
N PHE A 42 -0.56 0.10 2.48
CA PHE A 42 0.85 0.07 2.83
C PHE A 42 1.71 -0.22 1.60
N PHE A 43 2.72 0.61 1.39
CA PHE A 43 3.69 0.42 0.31
C PHE A 43 4.94 -0.26 0.87
N ALA A 44 5.19 -1.49 0.46
CA ALA A 44 6.36 -2.25 0.88
C ALA A 44 7.57 -1.84 0.03
N LEU A 45 8.23 -0.78 0.47
CA LEU A 45 9.38 -0.22 -0.27
C LEU A 45 10.66 -0.95 0.10
N LYS A 46 11.49 -1.24 -0.91
CA LYS A 46 12.81 -1.80 -0.71
C LYS A 46 13.86 -0.71 -0.78
N THR A 47 14.75 -0.69 0.20
CA THR A 47 15.91 0.18 0.21
C THR A 47 17.14 -0.67 0.49
N LYS A 48 18.32 -0.08 0.41
CA LYS A 48 19.58 -0.80 0.71
C LYS A 48 19.63 -1.32 2.14
N ARG A 49 18.95 -0.65 3.07
CA ARG A 49 19.00 -0.98 4.49
C ARG A 49 17.76 -1.70 4.99
N ASN A 50 16.69 -1.66 4.25
CA ASN A 50 15.42 -2.12 4.76
C ASN A 50 14.51 -2.58 3.62
N ASP A 51 13.73 -3.60 3.90
CA ASP A 51 12.73 -4.11 2.97
C ASP A 51 11.38 -4.07 3.67
N GLY A 52 10.50 -3.22 3.17
CA GLY A 52 9.16 -3.06 3.74
C GLY A 52 8.32 -4.34 3.73
N HIS A 53 8.67 -5.29 2.87
CA HIS A 53 7.93 -6.56 2.80
C HIS A 53 7.96 -7.33 4.13
N LYS A 54 8.98 -7.13 4.94
CA LYS A 54 9.07 -7.82 6.23
C LYS A 54 8.01 -7.37 7.23
N TYR A 55 7.37 -6.23 6.99
CA TYR A 55 6.35 -5.70 7.88
C TYR A 55 4.93 -6.13 7.51
N ILE A 56 4.75 -6.82 6.38
CA ILE A 56 3.41 -7.19 5.90
C ILE A 56 2.65 -8.00 6.94
N TYR A 57 3.27 -9.04 7.49
CA TYR A 57 2.60 -9.88 8.47
C TYR A 57 2.19 -9.07 9.71
N ASP A 58 3.10 -8.28 10.23
CA ASP A 58 2.83 -7.47 11.42
C ASP A 58 1.67 -6.51 11.18
N LEU A 59 1.71 -5.80 10.04
CA LEU A 59 0.65 -4.86 9.70
C LEU A 59 -0.68 -5.58 9.48
N TYR A 60 -0.65 -6.75 8.88
CA TYR A 60 -1.86 -7.54 8.69
C TYR A 60 -2.48 -7.90 10.05
N THR A 61 -1.66 -8.29 11.02
CA THR A 61 -2.17 -8.61 12.37
C THR A 61 -2.74 -7.38 13.06
N ARG A 62 -2.34 -6.19 12.64
CA ARG A 62 -2.83 -4.92 13.19
C ARG A 62 -4.05 -4.38 12.44
N GLY A 63 -4.50 -5.10 11.41
CA GLY A 63 -5.72 -4.75 10.70
C GLY A 63 -5.55 -4.24 9.28
N VAL A 64 -4.33 -4.02 8.81
CA VAL A 64 -4.09 -3.59 7.43
C VAL A 64 -4.45 -4.71 6.48
N ARG A 65 -5.19 -4.39 5.42
CA ARG A 65 -5.66 -5.37 4.44
C ARG A 65 -5.27 -5.04 3.01
N ASN A 66 -4.59 -3.92 2.80
CA ASN A 66 -4.20 -3.48 1.45
C ASN A 66 -2.71 -3.21 1.42
N PHE A 67 -2.00 -3.86 0.50
CA PHE A 67 -0.55 -3.78 0.40
C PHE A 67 -0.11 -3.59 -1.04
N VAL A 68 0.89 -2.75 -1.26
CA VAL A 68 1.58 -2.64 -2.55
C VAL A 68 2.94 -3.30 -2.40
N VAL A 69 3.23 -4.26 -3.25
CA VAL A 69 4.44 -5.08 -3.15
C VAL A 69 5.14 -5.21 -4.50
N SER A 70 6.45 -5.43 -4.46
CA SER A 70 7.19 -5.82 -5.67
C SER A 70 7.21 -7.34 -5.82
N ASP A 71 7.13 -8.05 -4.70
CA ASP A 71 7.12 -9.50 -4.67
C ASP A 71 5.92 -9.97 -3.84
N LEU A 72 5.08 -10.79 -4.44
CA LEU A 72 3.93 -11.35 -3.72
C LEU A 72 4.44 -12.32 -2.65
N PRO A 73 3.97 -12.21 -1.40
CA PRO A 73 4.36 -13.16 -0.36
C PRO A 73 4.00 -14.59 -0.74
N GLU A 74 4.88 -15.55 -0.42
CA GLU A 74 4.62 -16.95 -0.72
C GLU A 74 3.30 -17.44 -0.13
N LYS A 75 2.96 -16.90 1.05
CA LYS A 75 1.73 -17.27 1.74
C LYS A 75 0.64 -16.24 1.57
N ALA A 76 0.61 -15.58 0.42
CA ALA A 76 -0.39 -14.55 0.16
C ALA A 76 -1.82 -15.07 0.35
N SER A 77 -2.08 -16.33 0.01
CA SER A 77 -3.40 -16.94 0.19
C SER A 77 -3.82 -17.08 1.65
N GLU A 78 -2.87 -17.03 2.58
CA GLU A 78 -3.18 -17.11 4.01
C GLU A 78 -3.58 -15.75 4.59
N TYR A 79 -3.35 -14.67 3.86
CA TYR A 79 -3.79 -13.34 4.27
C TYR A 79 -5.22 -13.11 3.80
N LYS A 80 -6.16 -13.65 4.54
CA LYS A 80 -7.58 -13.55 4.20
C LYS A 80 -8.03 -12.10 4.11
N ASP A 81 -8.85 -11.82 3.11
CA ASP A 81 -9.41 -10.49 2.86
C ASP A 81 -8.37 -9.42 2.55
N ALA A 82 -7.13 -9.80 2.29
CA ALA A 82 -6.10 -8.86 1.92
C ALA A 82 -6.03 -8.70 0.40
N ASN A 83 -5.71 -7.47 -0.03
CA ASN A 83 -5.43 -7.16 -1.42
C ASN A 83 -3.95 -6.86 -1.56
N PHE A 84 -3.31 -7.49 -2.53
CA PHE A 84 -1.92 -7.21 -2.88
C PHE A 84 -1.89 -6.59 -4.27
N LEU A 85 -1.33 -5.40 -4.37
CA LEU A 85 -1.12 -4.73 -5.65
C LEU A 85 0.34 -4.93 -6.02
N VAL A 86 0.59 -5.75 -7.04
CA VAL A 86 1.94 -6.16 -7.42
C VAL A 86 2.44 -5.33 -8.59
N LEU A 87 3.60 -4.71 -8.42
CA LEU A 87 4.28 -4.01 -9.51
C LEU A 87 5.77 -4.01 -9.23
N ASP A 88 6.56 -3.86 -10.31
CA ASP A 88 8.02 -3.95 -10.22
C ASP A 88 8.64 -2.95 -9.25
N ARG A 89 8.09 -1.75 -9.20
CA ARG A 89 8.64 -0.67 -8.37
C ARG A 89 7.54 0.03 -7.59
N PRO A 90 7.27 -0.40 -6.36
CA PRO A 90 6.24 0.25 -5.54
C PRO A 90 6.44 1.76 -5.38
N LEU A 91 7.67 2.23 -5.30
CA LEU A 91 7.93 3.68 -5.19
C LEU A 91 7.40 4.44 -6.40
N LYS A 92 7.55 3.88 -7.60
CA LYS A 92 7.00 4.51 -8.80
C LYS A 92 5.48 4.53 -8.78
N GLY A 93 4.87 3.47 -8.27
CA GLY A 93 3.44 3.41 -8.07
C GLY A 93 2.96 4.48 -7.12
N LEU A 94 3.69 4.67 -6.02
CA LEU A 94 3.39 5.71 -5.06
C LEU A 94 3.47 7.10 -5.70
N GLN A 95 4.49 7.35 -6.52
CA GLN A 95 4.64 8.61 -7.22
C GLN A 95 3.51 8.88 -8.19
N LYS A 96 3.09 7.86 -8.95
CA LYS A 96 1.96 7.98 -9.86
C LYS A 96 0.67 8.29 -9.12
N LEU A 97 0.45 7.60 -8.02
CA LEU A 97 -0.75 7.81 -7.21
C LEU A 97 -0.75 9.20 -6.58
N ALA A 98 0.37 9.64 -6.05
CA ALA A 98 0.50 10.96 -5.46
C ALA A 98 0.26 12.06 -6.49
N THR A 99 0.77 11.90 -7.71
CA THR A 99 0.54 12.85 -8.78
C THR A 99 -0.93 12.92 -9.19
N HIS A 100 -1.58 11.76 -9.24
CA HIS A 100 -2.97 11.68 -9.66
C HIS A 100 -3.94 12.22 -8.60
N HIS A 101 -3.67 11.95 -7.33
CA HIS A 101 -4.57 12.28 -6.22
C HIS A 101 -3.96 13.18 -5.16
N ARG A 102 -2.95 13.95 -5.49
CA ARG A 102 -2.21 14.72 -4.48
C ARG A 102 -3.06 15.65 -3.62
N GLU A 103 -4.21 16.05 -4.10
CA GLU A 103 -5.13 16.90 -3.34
C GLU A 103 -6.25 16.10 -2.66
N GLN A 104 -6.32 14.80 -2.93
CA GLN A 104 -7.41 13.96 -2.45
C GLN A 104 -6.99 12.99 -1.36
N PHE A 105 -5.72 12.62 -1.31
CA PHE A 105 -5.22 11.69 -0.29
C PHE A 105 -4.58 12.42 0.86
N LEU A 106 -4.87 11.91 2.06
CA LEU A 106 -4.17 12.32 3.25
C LEU A 106 -2.90 11.48 3.34
N VAL A 107 -1.76 12.10 3.12
CA VAL A 107 -0.48 11.42 3.19
C VAL A 107 0.16 11.73 4.52
N PRO A 108 0.13 10.80 5.49
CA PRO A 108 0.61 11.09 6.83
C PRO A 108 2.11 11.26 6.91
N VAL A 109 2.83 10.77 5.91
CA VAL A 109 4.30 10.83 5.93
C VAL A 109 4.77 11.98 5.06
N VAL A 110 4.99 13.10 5.68
CA VAL A 110 5.47 14.31 5.01
C VAL A 110 6.80 14.05 4.30
N GLY A 111 7.62 13.19 4.85
CA GLY A 111 8.91 12.86 4.27
C GLY A 111 8.85 12.34 2.84
N ILE A 112 7.72 11.82 2.42
CA ILE A 112 7.56 11.34 1.04
C ILE A 112 7.74 12.49 0.06
N THR A 113 7.23 13.65 0.40
CA THR A 113 7.23 14.80 -0.49
C THR A 113 8.40 15.73 -0.24
N GLY A 114 8.93 15.71 0.96
CA GLY A 114 9.95 16.68 1.36
C GLY A 114 11.37 16.18 1.34
N SER A 115 11.51 14.91 1.22
CA SER A 115 12.84 14.32 1.28
C SER A 115 13.64 14.57 0.04
#